data_70468885218f2873edf301b27cf29eca
#
_entry.id   70468885218f2873edf301b27cf29eca
#
_cell.length_a   1.000
_cell.length_b   1.000
_cell.length_c   1.000
_cell.angle_alpha   90.00
_cell.angle_beta   90.00
_cell.angle_gamma   90.00
#
_symmetry.space_group_name_H-M   'P 1'
#
loop_
_entity.id
_entity.type
_entity.pdbx_description
1 polymer ?
#
loop_
_entity_poly.entity_id
_entity_poly.type
_entity_poly.pdbx_seq_one_letter_code
_entity_poly.pdbx_strand_id
1 'polypeptide(L)'
;MLLLSAIAETYDFTPAEKQQINIATPGLFAKSKSFAVDFSAIKDNEYSFPLPVGTAVATARGLEITTRKGDAVKAMFAGTVRLSRQLPGYGNVIVVRHSNGLETVYGNNSGNIAKVGDRVKAGQTIAIAGGEGETARLVFEIMVNGCNVNPQTLLAIKSHKLYRRQFTFTDNGRFVKVESNGGETEVDEDENAVVDLNRELSASEQGVVSAATPDLFAKSSTITINFAEYGDGEWCYPLKDAKVISPYGGKRRHSGVDLKTKPNDAITAAFAGKVRFAKRYGGYGNVIVIRHASGLETLYSHNSKNLVKAGEWVKAGQDIALTGRTGRATTEHLHFEIRINGRAYNPQLIYDHANHRLKRVKLVANKNGKISVETVK
;
A
#
# COMPACT_ATOMS: atom_id res chain seq x y z
N MET A 1 22.35 20.81 33.17
CA MET A 1 22.70 20.96 31.75
C MET A 1 23.73 19.89 31.41
N LEU A 2 23.29 18.69 31.08
CA LEU A 2 24.13 17.56 30.67
C LEU A 2 24.13 17.53 29.16
N LEU A 3 25.25 17.90 28.56
CA LEU A 3 25.57 17.66 27.17
C LEU A 3 25.68 16.14 26.96
N LEU A 4 24.65 15.51 26.39
CA LEU A 4 24.84 14.20 25.77
C LEU A 4 25.70 14.39 24.53
N SER A 5 27.00 14.11 24.68
CA SER A 5 27.89 13.87 23.56
C SER A 5 27.29 12.71 22.76
N ALA A 6 26.97 12.95 21.48
CA ALA A 6 26.62 11.91 20.54
C ALA A 6 27.80 10.94 20.42
N ILE A 7 27.77 9.86 21.18
CA ILE A 7 28.65 8.71 21.00
C ILE A 7 28.30 8.18 19.62
N ALA A 8 29.26 8.27 18.72
CA ALA A 8 29.13 7.74 17.37
C ALA A 8 29.04 6.21 17.47
N GLU A 9 27.82 5.66 17.48
CA GLU A 9 27.61 4.21 17.45
C GLU A 9 28.23 3.63 16.19
N THR A 10 29.34 2.92 16.36
CA THR A 10 29.91 2.07 15.32
C THR A 10 29.16 0.74 15.38
N TYR A 11 28.27 0.51 14.41
CA TYR A 11 27.59 -0.79 14.30
C TYR A 11 28.58 -1.82 13.71
N ASP A 12 28.94 -2.81 14.51
CA ASP A 12 29.59 -4.02 13.98
C ASP A 12 28.50 -5.05 13.62
N PHE A 13 28.05 -4.97 12.36
CA PHE A 13 27.03 -5.87 11.86
C PHE A 13 27.54 -7.30 11.75
N THR A 14 26.77 -8.25 12.26
CA THR A 14 27.04 -9.69 12.13
C THR A 14 27.04 -10.14 10.65
N PRO A 15 27.68 -11.28 10.33
CA PRO A 15 27.61 -11.83 8.96
C PRO A 15 26.19 -12.04 8.45
N ALA A 16 25.24 -12.45 9.31
CA ALA A 16 23.84 -12.62 8.93
C ALA A 16 23.17 -11.29 8.59
N GLU A 17 23.41 -10.25 9.37
CA GLU A 17 22.89 -8.91 9.10
C GLU A 17 23.43 -8.31 7.78
N LYS A 18 24.64 -8.64 7.40
CA LYS A 18 25.27 -8.24 6.13
C LYS A 18 24.77 -9.03 4.91
N GLN A 19 23.99 -10.10 5.13
CA GLN A 19 23.56 -11.03 4.06
C GLN A 19 22.04 -11.12 3.90
N GLN A 20 21.25 -10.83 4.93
CA GLN A 20 19.80 -11.01 4.92
C GLN A 20 19.09 -9.67 5.07
N ILE A 21 18.02 -9.45 4.30
CA ILE A 21 17.18 -8.25 4.44
C ILE A 21 16.28 -8.40 5.68
N ASN A 22 15.48 -9.45 5.74
CA ASN A 22 14.52 -9.69 6.82
C ASN A 22 15.22 -10.37 8.00
N ILE A 23 15.90 -9.61 8.82
CA ILE A 23 16.57 -10.08 10.04
C ILE A 23 16.25 -9.16 11.21
N ALA A 24 16.01 -9.73 12.39
CA ALA A 24 15.74 -8.97 13.59
C ALA A 24 16.91 -8.03 13.94
N THR A 25 16.60 -6.82 14.39
CA THR A 25 17.58 -5.84 14.85
C THR A 25 18.01 -6.18 16.27
N PRO A 26 19.28 -6.54 16.50
CA PRO A 26 19.74 -6.95 17.82
C PRO A 26 19.42 -5.88 18.90
N GLY A 27 18.78 -6.31 19.97
CA GLY A 27 18.50 -5.47 21.12
C GLY A 27 17.36 -4.45 20.96
N LEU A 28 16.75 -4.29 19.79
CA LEU A 28 15.74 -3.25 19.55
C LEU A 28 14.56 -3.34 20.52
N PHE A 29 14.05 -4.53 20.79
CA PHE A 29 12.94 -4.78 21.72
C PHE A 29 13.38 -5.46 23.05
N ALA A 30 14.68 -5.45 23.37
CA ALA A 30 15.18 -6.16 24.55
C ALA A 30 14.70 -5.55 25.90
N LYS A 31 14.47 -4.24 25.93
CA LYS A 31 14.04 -3.52 27.14
C LYS A 31 12.54 -3.22 27.19
N SER A 32 11.88 -3.19 26.07
CA SER A 32 10.45 -2.89 25.95
C SER A 32 9.89 -3.54 24.69
N LYS A 33 8.63 -3.96 24.70
CA LYS A 33 7.93 -4.45 23.52
C LYS A 33 7.56 -3.35 22.52
N SER A 34 7.78 -2.08 22.88
CA SER A 34 7.49 -0.95 22.01
C SER A 34 8.51 0.18 22.17
N PHE A 35 8.66 0.98 21.12
CA PHE A 35 9.37 2.25 21.13
C PHE A 35 8.60 3.28 20.31
N ALA A 36 8.86 4.57 20.55
CA ALA A 36 8.23 5.66 19.81
C ALA A 36 9.27 6.44 19.00
N VAL A 37 8.87 6.91 17.84
CA VAL A 37 9.63 7.84 16.99
C VAL A 37 8.77 9.08 16.77
N ASP A 38 9.28 10.24 17.13
CA ASP A 38 8.62 11.51 16.87
C ASP A 38 9.10 12.11 15.56
N PHE A 39 8.27 11.93 14.51
CA PHE A 39 8.56 12.48 13.19
C PHE A 39 8.27 13.98 13.08
N SER A 40 7.56 14.58 14.05
CA SER A 40 7.38 16.03 14.11
C SER A 40 8.68 16.76 14.46
N ALA A 41 9.57 16.10 15.19
CA ALA A 41 10.87 16.63 15.57
C ALA A 41 11.93 16.54 14.44
N ILE A 42 11.69 15.76 13.37
CA ILE A 42 12.62 15.60 12.23
C ILE A 42 12.63 16.89 11.40
N LYS A 43 13.78 17.48 11.18
CA LYS A 43 13.95 18.67 10.33
C LYS A 43 13.91 18.29 8.84
N ASP A 44 13.62 19.25 7.97
CA ASP A 44 13.54 19.02 6.52
C ASP A 44 14.82 18.47 5.90
N ASN A 45 15.98 18.85 6.43
CA ASN A 45 17.28 18.35 6.00
C ASN A 45 17.66 16.98 6.62
N GLU A 46 16.85 16.43 7.48
CA GLU A 46 17.02 15.12 8.13
C GLU A 46 16.13 14.03 7.49
N TYR A 47 15.37 14.41 6.46
CA TYR A 47 14.51 13.51 5.66
C TYR A 47 14.71 13.77 4.16
N SER A 48 14.63 12.73 3.37
CA SER A 48 14.54 12.79 1.92
C SER A 48 13.71 11.62 1.39
N PHE A 49 12.82 11.88 0.45
CA PHE A 49 12.18 10.78 -0.28
C PHE A 49 13.22 10.03 -1.11
N PRO A 50 13.15 8.68 -1.24
CA PRO A 50 14.18 7.88 -1.91
C PRO A 50 14.49 8.27 -3.35
N LEU A 51 13.47 8.68 -4.10
CA LEU A 51 13.56 9.23 -5.45
C LEU A 51 12.64 10.46 -5.55
N PRO A 52 13.11 11.66 -5.21
CA PRO A 52 12.27 12.86 -5.13
C PRO A 52 11.56 13.25 -6.43
N VAL A 53 12.08 12.80 -7.58
CA VAL A 53 11.51 13.04 -8.92
C VAL A 53 10.69 11.87 -9.45
N GLY A 54 10.60 10.76 -8.70
CA GLY A 54 9.91 9.55 -9.10
C GLY A 54 8.42 9.58 -8.78
N THR A 55 7.65 8.70 -9.43
CA THR A 55 6.25 8.43 -9.08
C THR A 55 6.18 7.12 -8.29
N ALA A 56 5.63 7.18 -7.09
CA ALA A 56 5.57 6.05 -6.16
C ALA A 56 4.19 5.40 -6.14
N VAL A 57 4.17 4.07 -6.09
CA VAL A 57 2.97 3.24 -5.96
C VAL A 57 3.18 2.24 -4.82
N ALA A 58 2.17 2.07 -3.97
CA ALA A 58 2.21 1.10 -2.88
C ALA A 58 2.24 -0.34 -3.40
N THR A 59 3.01 -1.19 -2.72
CA THR A 59 3.14 -2.63 -3.01
C THR A 59 2.89 -3.46 -1.76
N ALA A 60 2.92 -4.79 -1.92
CA ALA A 60 2.79 -5.72 -0.80
C ALA A 60 3.82 -5.54 0.33
N ARG A 61 5.00 -4.99 0.02
CA ARG A 61 6.10 -4.88 0.99
C ARG A 61 6.52 -3.44 1.26
N GLY A 62 6.16 -2.50 0.38
CA GLY A 62 6.65 -1.13 0.48
C GLY A 62 6.15 -0.27 -0.67
N LEU A 63 7.06 0.36 -1.40
CA LEU A 63 6.78 1.17 -2.58
C LEU A 63 7.56 0.64 -3.79
N GLU A 64 6.96 0.76 -4.96
CA GLU A 64 7.67 0.77 -6.23
C GLU A 64 7.70 2.21 -6.73
N ILE A 65 8.90 2.75 -6.97
CA ILE A 65 9.05 4.14 -7.40
C ILE A 65 9.61 4.13 -8.82
N THR A 66 8.81 4.58 -9.77
CA THR A 66 9.19 4.70 -11.18
C THR A 66 9.85 6.04 -11.45
N THR A 67 10.97 6.03 -12.14
CA THR A 67 11.77 7.21 -12.49
C THR A 67 12.53 6.99 -13.80
N ARG A 68 13.48 7.86 -14.12
CA ARG A 68 14.39 7.70 -15.27
C ARG A 68 15.59 6.85 -14.88
N LYS A 69 16.10 6.08 -15.83
CA LYS A 69 17.35 5.34 -15.65
C LYS A 69 18.51 6.31 -15.36
N GLY A 70 19.29 5.97 -14.35
CA GLY A 70 20.43 6.79 -13.93
C GLY A 70 20.12 7.80 -12.82
N ASP A 71 18.85 7.94 -12.41
CA ASP A 71 18.50 8.83 -11.31
C ASP A 71 19.12 8.37 -9.98
N ALA A 72 19.48 9.34 -9.17
CA ALA A 72 20.17 9.12 -7.91
C ALA A 72 19.19 8.66 -6.82
N VAL A 73 19.42 7.48 -6.27
CA VAL A 73 18.70 6.96 -5.09
C VAL A 73 19.25 7.61 -3.84
N LYS A 74 18.37 8.21 -3.03
CA LYS A 74 18.71 8.98 -1.83
C LYS A 74 18.43 8.19 -0.56
N ALA A 75 19.30 8.27 0.43
CA ALA A 75 19.02 7.77 1.76
C ALA A 75 17.88 8.58 2.41
N MET A 76 16.88 7.89 2.93
CA MET A 76 15.68 8.52 3.51
C MET A 76 15.99 9.29 4.79
N PHE A 77 16.80 8.70 5.67
CA PHE A 77 17.28 9.28 6.92
C PHE A 77 18.80 9.07 7.03
N ALA A 78 19.41 9.76 7.98
CA ALA A 78 20.79 9.45 8.37
C ALA A 78 20.87 8.05 8.99
N GLY A 79 21.95 7.33 8.69
CA GLY A 79 22.13 5.97 9.21
C GLY A 79 23.45 5.34 8.79
N THR A 80 23.56 4.02 9.03
CA THR A 80 24.72 3.21 8.64
C THR A 80 24.26 2.10 7.67
N VAL A 81 24.97 1.94 6.58
CA VAL A 81 24.70 0.89 5.60
C VAL A 81 24.98 -0.47 6.22
N ARG A 82 23.94 -1.28 6.38
CA ARG A 82 24.01 -2.63 6.94
C ARG A 82 24.31 -3.70 5.89
N LEU A 83 23.72 -3.52 4.71
CA LEU A 83 23.83 -4.44 3.59
C LEU A 83 23.97 -3.65 2.29
N SER A 84 24.91 -4.08 1.43
CA SER A 84 25.09 -3.52 0.07
C SER A 84 25.64 -4.61 -0.83
N ARG A 85 24.74 -5.28 -1.59
CA ARG A 85 25.09 -6.40 -2.48
C ARG A 85 23.96 -6.75 -3.45
N GLN A 86 24.19 -7.71 -4.32
CA GLN A 86 23.15 -8.31 -5.14
C GLN A 86 22.44 -9.42 -4.39
N LEU A 87 21.09 -9.44 -4.42
CA LEU A 87 20.25 -10.50 -3.84
C LEU A 87 19.14 -10.92 -4.81
N PRO A 88 18.75 -12.20 -4.82
CA PRO A 88 17.61 -12.69 -5.60
C PRO A 88 16.33 -11.93 -5.25
N GLY A 89 15.56 -11.50 -6.25
CA GLY A 89 14.30 -10.76 -6.10
C GLY A 89 14.43 -9.28 -5.78
N TYR A 90 15.66 -8.80 -5.45
CA TYR A 90 15.92 -7.38 -5.20
C TYR A 90 16.94 -6.76 -6.16
N GLY A 91 17.68 -7.57 -6.93
CA GLY A 91 18.81 -7.06 -7.72
C GLY A 91 19.93 -6.50 -6.81
N ASN A 92 20.61 -5.44 -7.25
CA ASN A 92 21.50 -4.71 -6.35
C ASN A 92 20.65 -3.99 -5.31
N VAL A 93 20.95 -4.22 -4.03
CA VAL A 93 20.18 -3.71 -2.91
C VAL A 93 21.05 -3.13 -1.82
N ILE A 94 20.59 -2.06 -1.21
CA ILE A 94 21.15 -1.44 -0.01
C ILE A 94 20.12 -1.51 1.11
N VAL A 95 20.59 -1.79 2.33
CA VAL A 95 19.81 -1.59 3.56
C VAL A 95 20.56 -0.64 4.46
N VAL A 96 19.87 0.41 4.90
CA VAL A 96 20.38 1.40 5.85
C VAL A 96 19.66 1.23 7.18
N ARG A 97 20.43 1.07 8.26
CA ARG A 97 19.91 1.08 9.63
C ARG A 97 19.99 2.50 10.19
N HIS A 98 18.90 2.96 10.78
CA HIS A 98 18.75 4.29 11.35
C HIS A 98 18.77 4.24 12.89
N SER A 99 19.24 5.29 13.54
CA SER A 99 19.31 5.39 15.01
C SER A 99 17.91 5.39 15.68
N ASN A 100 16.87 5.68 14.93
CA ASN A 100 15.49 5.68 15.41
C ASN A 100 14.82 4.28 15.41
N GLY A 101 15.56 3.20 15.14
CA GLY A 101 15.06 1.82 15.13
C GLY A 101 14.46 1.36 13.79
N LEU A 102 14.37 2.23 12.81
CA LEU A 102 13.93 1.87 11.46
C LEU A 102 15.10 1.34 10.61
N GLU A 103 14.78 0.54 9.62
CA GLU A 103 15.65 0.22 8.49
C GLU A 103 14.94 0.56 7.18
N THR A 104 15.70 1.00 6.18
CA THR A 104 15.19 1.27 4.83
C THR A 104 15.93 0.43 3.81
N VAL A 105 15.17 -0.14 2.87
CA VAL A 105 15.66 -1.03 1.80
C VAL A 105 15.51 -0.31 0.46
N TYR A 106 16.56 -0.36 -0.34
CA TYR A 106 16.62 0.25 -1.67
C TYR A 106 17.08 -0.79 -2.68
N GLY A 107 16.13 -1.46 -3.34
CA GLY A 107 16.38 -2.56 -4.28
C GLY A 107 16.22 -2.15 -5.75
N ASN A 108 16.65 -3.03 -6.63
CA ASN A 108 16.65 -2.85 -8.08
C ASN A 108 17.56 -1.70 -8.56
N ASN A 109 18.68 -1.48 -7.85
CA ASN A 109 19.66 -0.51 -8.27
C ASN A 109 20.47 -1.01 -9.48
N SER A 110 20.86 -0.13 -10.40
CA SER A 110 21.86 -0.46 -11.42
C SER A 110 23.25 -0.58 -10.82
N GLY A 111 23.52 0.18 -9.77
CA GLY A 111 24.77 0.12 -9.00
C GLY A 111 24.61 0.72 -7.62
N ASN A 112 25.19 0.04 -6.62
CA ASN A 112 25.31 0.54 -5.27
C ASN A 112 26.57 1.41 -5.15
N ILE A 113 26.43 2.63 -4.63
CA ILE A 113 27.53 3.54 -4.36
C ILE A 113 28.04 3.35 -2.94
N ALA A 114 27.12 3.32 -1.98
CA ALA A 114 27.43 3.15 -0.57
C ALA A 114 27.76 1.67 -0.24
N LYS A 115 28.73 1.46 0.65
CA LYS A 115 29.25 0.16 1.07
C LYS A 115 28.83 -0.13 2.52
N VAL A 116 28.86 -1.41 2.89
CA VAL A 116 28.61 -1.83 4.29
C VAL A 116 29.56 -1.09 5.23
N GLY A 117 29.03 -0.51 6.30
CA GLY A 117 29.74 0.31 7.27
C GLY A 117 29.75 1.82 6.97
N ASP A 118 29.40 2.23 5.75
CA ASP A 118 29.34 3.66 5.42
C ASP A 118 28.23 4.34 6.23
N ARG A 119 28.55 5.51 6.79
CA ARG A 119 27.57 6.44 7.38
C ARG A 119 27.04 7.34 6.30
N VAL A 120 25.73 7.40 6.19
CA VAL A 120 25.02 8.21 5.20
C VAL A 120 24.16 9.26 5.90
N LYS A 121 24.00 10.42 5.25
CA LYS A 121 23.09 11.48 5.67
C LYS A 121 21.76 11.35 4.91
N ALA A 122 20.68 11.89 5.46
CA ALA A 122 19.43 12.06 4.68
C ALA A 122 19.72 12.83 3.38
N GLY A 123 19.14 12.39 2.26
CA GLY A 123 19.34 12.99 0.95
C GLY A 123 20.67 12.66 0.28
N GLN A 124 21.60 11.96 0.95
CA GLN A 124 22.84 11.51 0.33
C GLN A 124 22.55 10.47 -0.74
N THR A 125 23.21 10.58 -1.91
CA THR A 125 23.12 9.54 -2.96
C THR A 125 23.85 8.29 -2.49
N ILE A 126 23.11 7.16 -2.48
CA ILE A 126 23.60 5.86 -2.02
C ILE A 126 23.67 4.82 -3.14
N ALA A 127 22.85 5.00 -4.18
CA ALA A 127 22.78 4.12 -5.34
C ALA A 127 22.29 4.87 -6.58
N ILE A 128 22.29 4.19 -7.70
CA ILE A 128 21.69 4.63 -8.97
C ILE A 128 20.51 3.71 -9.29
N ALA A 129 19.36 4.28 -9.66
CA ALA A 129 18.17 3.55 -10.02
C ALA A 129 18.40 2.65 -11.24
N GLY A 130 17.97 1.39 -11.15
CA GLY A 130 18.09 0.39 -12.20
C GLY A 130 16.79 0.18 -12.96
N GLY A 131 16.88 -0.41 -14.16
CA GLY A 131 15.74 -0.71 -15.02
C GLY A 131 16.13 -1.03 -16.44
N GLU A 132 15.13 -1.35 -17.26
CA GLU A 132 15.30 -1.62 -18.68
C GLU A 132 14.89 -0.39 -19.51
N GLY A 133 15.57 -0.15 -20.63
CA GLY A 133 15.34 1.02 -21.48
C GLY A 133 15.64 2.33 -20.77
N GLU A 134 14.76 3.31 -20.89
CA GLU A 134 14.87 4.64 -20.27
C GLU A 134 14.23 4.74 -18.89
N THR A 135 13.41 3.76 -18.53
CA THR A 135 12.66 3.74 -17.28
C THR A 135 13.38 2.93 -16.22
N ALA A 136 13.48 3.47 -15.02
CA ALA A 136 13.98 2.78 -13.84
C ALA A 136 12.88 2.56 -12.82
N ARG A 137 13.04 1.52 -11.99
CA ARG A 137 12.12 1.19 -10.89
C ARG A 137 12.93 0.88 -9.65
N LEU A 138 12.72 1.66 -8.60
CA LEU A 138 13.25 1.38 -7.28
C LEU A 138 12.23 0.57 -6.48
N VAL A 139 12.68 -0.52 -5.85
CA VAL A 139 11.92 -1.20 -4.78
C VAL A 139 12.34 -0.56 -3.47
N PHE A 140 11.40 0.08 -2.78
CA PHE A 140 11.66 0.74 -1.51
C PHE A 140 10.81 0.13 -0.39
N GLU A 141 11.45 -0.24 0.72
CA GLU A 141 10.76 -0.79 1.88
C GLU A 141 11.22 -0.09 3.16
N ILE A 142 10.32 0.02 4.13
CA ILE A 142 10.64 0.41 5.51
C ILE A 142 10.45 -0.83 6.40
N MET A 143 11.41 -1.07 7.27
CA MET A 143 11.37 -2.22 8.16
C MET A 143 11.63 -1.82 9.61
N VAL A 144 11.08 -2.62 10.52
CA VAL A 144 11.38 -2.61 11.94
C VAL A 144 11.56 -4.04 12.39
N ASN A 145 12.69 -4.35 13.01
CA ASN A 145 13.00 -5.69 13.53
C ASN A 145 12.84 -6.81 12.47
N GLY A 146 13.21 -6.55 11.21
CA GLY A 146 13.08 -7.48 10.10
C GLY A 146 11.66 -7.63 9.53
N CYS A 147 10.68 -6.93 10.07
CA CYS A 147 9.29 -6.90 9.57
C CYS A 147 9.05 -5.65 8.72
N ASN A 148 8.37 -5.82 7.58
CA ASN A 148 7.98 -4.70 6.74
C ASN A 148 6.91 -3.86 7.41
N VAL A 149 7.07 -2.54 7.32
CA VAL A 149 6.09 -1.51 7.70
C VAL A 149 5.57 -0.87 6.43
N ASN A 150 4.24 -0.70 6.33
CA ASN A 150 3.67 0.00 5.19
C ASN A 150 4.15 1.46 5.19
N PRO A 151 4.85 1.92 4.14
CA PRO A 151 5.30 3.30 4.07
C PRO A 151 4.17 4.33 4.11
N GLN A 152 2.96 3.99 3.63
CA GLN A 152 1.79 4.88 3.69
C GLN A 152 1.35 5.23 5.12
N THR A 153 1.73 4.42 6.10
CA THR A 153 1.50 4.76 7.52
C THR A 153 2.35 5.94 7.97
N LEU A 154 3.53 6.11 7.36
CA LEU A 154 4.54 7.08 7.75
C LEU A 154 4.68 8.26 6.76
N LEU A 155 4.24 8.07 5.52
CA LEU A 155 4.49 8.96 4.39
C LEU A 155 3.22 9.28 3.60
N ALA A 156 3.07 10.52 3.20
CA ALA A 156 2.22 10.96 2.11
C ALA A 156 2.95 10.67 0.77
N ILE A 157 2.58 9.56 0.10
CA ILE A 157 3.35 9.02 -1.03
C ILE A 157 3.36 9.99 -2.22
N LYS A 158 2.23 10.67 -2.51
CA LYS A 158 2.11 11.59 -3.65
C LYS A 158 2.91 12.88 -3.48
N SER A 159 2.89 13.44 -2.27
CA SER A 159 3.64 14.66 -1.94
C SER A 159 5.07 14.37 -1.51
N HIS A 160 5.46 13.09 -1.37
CA HIS A 160 6.77 12.65 -0.89
C HIS A 160 7.12 13.17 0.51
N LYS A 161 6.11 13.50 1.32
CA LYS A 161 6.30 14.10 2.64
C LYS A 161 6.16 13.06 3.77
N LEU A 162 6.88 13.29 4.83
CA LEU A 162 6.78 12.53 6.07
C LEU A 162 5.63 13.07 6.92
N TYR A 163 4.78 12.20 7.47
CA TYR A 163 3.77 12.62 8.43
C TYR A 163 4.42 13.14 9.71
N ARG A 164 4.22 14.40 10.06
CA ARG A 164 4.84 15.10 11.19
C ARG A 164 4.09 14.79 12.50
N ARG A 165 4.22 13.56 12.99
CA ARG A 165 3.59 13.08 14.23
C ARG A 165 4.43 12.00 14.89
N GLN A 166 4.09 11.66 16.14
CA GLN A 166 4.73 10.56 16.84
C GLN A 166 4.09 9.22 16.44
N PHE A 167 4.91 8.22 16.19
CA PHE A 167 4.51 6.84 15.92
C PHE A 167 5.07 5.91 16.97
N THR A 168 4.24 4.97 17.45
CA THR A 168 4.65 3.88 18.35
C THR A 168 4.73 2.59 17.56
N PHE A 169 5.86 1.91 17.66
CA PHE A 169 6.13 0.63 17.03
C PHE A 169 6.12 -0.45 18.13
N THR A 170 5.23 -1.44 18.00
CA THR A 170 5.06 -2.51 19.00
C THR A 170 5.33 -3.88 18.37
N ASP A 171 6.23 -4.65 18.96
CA ASP A 171 6.51 -6.02 18.55
C ASP A 171 5.39 -6.97 19.00
N ASN A 172 4.72 -7.60 18.04
CA ASN A 172 3.71 -8.65 18.27
C ASN A 172 4.25 -10.05 17.92
N GLY A 173 5.56 -10.21 17.79
CA GLY A 173 6.24 -11.48 17.52
C GLY A 173 6.21 -11.92 16.06
N ARG A 174 5.15 -11.65 15.32
CA ARG A 174 5.01 -11.98 13.87
C ARG A 174 5.08 -10.76 12.97
N PHE A 175 4.75 -9.59 13.48
CA PHE A 175 4.76 -8.32 12.78
C PHE A 175 4.98 -7.19 13.78
N VAL A 176 5.31 -6.01 13.29
CA VAL A 176 5.39 -4.81 14.11
C VAL A 176 4.15 -3.97 13.86
N LYS A 177 3.37 -3.74 14.92
CA LYS A 177 2.21 -2.83 14.92
C LYS A 177 2.71 -1.40 14.95
N VAL A 178 2.15 -0.54 14.11
CA VAL A 178 2.45 0.90 14.08
C VAL A 178 1.19 1.68 14.42
N GLU A 179 1.28 2.55 15.41
CA GLU A 179 0.18 3.42 15.86
C GLU A 179 0.67 4.87 15.90
N SER A 180 -0.16 5.80 15.44
CA SER A 180 0.12 7.23 15.58
C SER A 180 -0.46 7.75 16.88
N ASN A 181 0.37 8.38 17.71
CA ASN A 181 -0.05 9.04 18.94
C ASN A 181 -0.28 10.53 18.65
N GLY A 182 -1.54 10.94 18.72
CA GLY A 182 -2.05 12.29 18.92
C GLY A 182 -1.46 13.46 18.11
N GLY A 183 -2.34 14.40 17.79
CA GLY A 183 -2.01 15.74 17.29
C GLY A 183 -2.71 16.02 15.95
N GLU A 184 -3.77 16.82 16.02
CA GLU A 184 -4.23 17.61 14.89
C GLU A 184 -3.12 18.61 14.56
N THR A 185 -2.37 18.37 13.49
CA THR A 185 -1.59 19.41 12.82
C THR A 185 -1.64 19.12 11.34
N GLU A 186 -2.08 20.13 10.63
CA GLU A 186 -2.11 20.33 9.19
C GLU A 186 -1.89 19.05 8.36
N VAL A 187 -3.02 18.49 7.95
CA VAL A 187 -3.11 17.36 7.04
C VAL A 187 -2.59 17.86 5.70
N ASP A 188 -1.31 17.65 5.42
CA ASP A 188 -0.87 17.63 4.04
C ASP A 188 -1.57 16.41 3.40
N GLU A 189 -2.48 16.72 2.55
CA GLU A 189 -3.54 15.94 1.95
C GLU A 189 -3.05 14.71 1.19
N ASP A 190 -2.77 13.59 1.87
CA ASP A 190 -3.17 12.28 1.39
C ASP A 190 -4.54 12.00 2.05
N GLU A 191 -5.54 12.82 1.71
CA GLU A 191 -6.91 12.75 2.21
C GLU A 191 -7.57 11.37 2.02
N ASN A 192 -6.87 10.42 1.40
CA ASN A 192 -7.41 9.15 1.00
C ASN A 192 -6.96 7.94 1.86
N ALA A 193 -5.99 8.08 2.77
CA ALA A 193 -5.57 6.97 3.66
C ALA A 193 -6.38 6.98 4.96
N VAL A 194 -7.59 6.47 4.93
CA VAL A 194 -8.52 6.43 6.07
C VAL A 194 -8.42 5.13 6.86
N VAL A 195 -7.78 4.08 6.28
CA VAL A 195 -7.72 2.73 6.85
C VAL A 195 -6.28 2.26 6.99
N ASP A 196 -5.92 1.80 8.19
CA ASP A 196 -4.66 1.07 8.40
C ASP A 196 -4.75 -0.34 7.78
N LEU A 197 -4.16 -0.48 6.61
CA LEU A 197 -4.09 -1.76 5.88
C LEU A 197 -3.07 -2.75 6.47
N ASN A 198 -2.19 -2.32 7.39
CA ASN A 198 -1.25 -3.24 8.06
C ASN A 198 -1.91 -4.03 9.17
N ARG A 199 -3.03 -3.54 9.68
CA ARG A 199 -3.78 -4.22 10.71
C ARG A 199 -4.09 -5.67 10.33
N GLU A 200 -3.95 -6.59 11.27
CA GLU A 200 -4.35 -7.98 11.08
C GLU A 200 -5.86 -8.08 10.83
N LEU A 201 -6.23 -8.83 9.81
CA LEU A 201 -7.63 -9.07 9.47
C LEU A 201 -8.24 -10.03 10.49
N SER A 202 -9.28 -9.60 11.17
CA SER A 202 -10.03 -10.46 12.10
C SER A 202 -10.72 -11.61 11.38
N ALA A 203 -11.06 -12.66 12.10
CA ALA A 203 -11.80 -13.81 11.56
C ALA A 203 -13.16 -13.40 10.95
N SER A 204 -13.84 -12.40 11.53
CA SER A 204 -15.10 -11.87 10.98
C SER A 204 -14.89 -11.17 9.65
N GLU A 205 -13.81 -10.39 9.50
CA GLU A 205 -13.48 -9.70 8.24
C GLU A 205 -13.11 -10.68 7.14
N GLN A 206 -12.45 -11.78 7.48
CA GLN A 206 -12.12 -12.86 6.55
C GLN A 206 -13.28 -13.85 6.35
N GLY A 207 -14.32 -13.77 7.18
CA GLY A 207 -15.46 -14.68 7.17
C GLY A 207 -16.64 -14.21 6.31
N VAL A 208 -16.82 -12.90 6.14
CA VAL A 208 -18.02 -12.32 5.54
C VAL A 208 -17.69 -11.28 4.49
N VAL A 209 -18.22 -11.40 3.27
CA VAL A 209 -17.99 -10.44 2.17
C VAL A 209 -18.51 -9.02 2.48
N SER A 210 -19.52 -8.90 3.34
CA SER A 210 -20.11 -7.63 3.77
C SER A 210 -19.63 -7.16 5.14
N ALA A 211 -18.46 -7.63 5.60
CA ALA A 211 -17.89 -7.17 6.86
C ALA A 211 -17.64 -5.66 6.81
N ALA A 212 -18.01 -4.97 7.89
CA ALA A 212 -17.70 -3.57 8.06
C ALA A 212 -16.16 -3.35 8.15
N THR A 213 -15.71 -2.19 7.74
CA THR A 213 -14.31 -1.78 7.94
C THR A 213 -14.19 -1.22 9.34
N PRO A 214 -13.45 -1.89 10.26
CA PRO A 214 -13.24 -1.37 11.60
C PRO A 214 -12.64 0.03 11.57
N ASP A 215 -13.11 0.86 12.50
CA ASP A 215 -12.60 2.22 12.74
C ASP A 215 -12.67 3.20 11.57
N LEU A 216 -13.33 2.82 10.44
CA LEU A 216 -13.44 3.66 9.26
C LEU A 216 -14.01 5.06 9.57
N PHE A 217 -14.91 5.16 10.52
CA PHE A 217 -15.54 6.41 10.95
C PHE A 217 -15.18 6.79 12.40
N ALA A 218 -14.05 6.30 12.94
CA ALA A 218 -13.66 6.57 14.32
C ALA A 218 -13.24 8.04 14.52
N LYS A 219 -12.60 8.65 13.53
CA LYS A 219 -12.10 10.04 13.60
C LYS A 219 -13.08 11.05 13.01
N SER A 220 -13.93 10.66 12.08
CA SER A 220 -14.90 11.53 11.40
C SER A 220 -16.17 10.77 11.09
N SER A 221 -17.30 11.45 11.09
CA SER A 221 -18.58 10.88 10.63
C SER A 221 -18.65 10.69 9.11
N THR A 222 -17.66 11.19 8.37
CA THR A 222 -17.56 11.10 6.90
C THR A 222 -16.16 10.70 6.48
N ILE A 223 -16.07 10.07 5.31
CA ILE A 223 -14.82 9.89 4.55
C ILE A 223 -14.97 10.53 3.18
N THR A 224 -13.89 11.07 2.65
CA THR A 224 -13.83 11.64 1.29
C THR A 224 -12.80 10.88 0.48
N ILE A 225 -13.16 10.47 -0.73
CA ILE A 225 -12.24 9.82 -1.68
C ILE A 225 -12.19 10.68 -2.93
N ASN A 226 -11.03 11.25 -3.23
CA ASN A 226 -10.84 12.10 -4.40
C ASN A 226 -10.26 11.30 -5.57
N PHE A 227 -11.12 10.76 -6.42
CA PHE A 227 -10.70 9.98 -7.59
C PHE A 227 -10.06 10.83 -8.69
N ALA A 228 -10.16 12.16 -8.64
CA ALA A 228 -9.47 13.05 -9.58
C ALA A 228 -7.94 13.11 -9.37
N GLU A 229 -7.47 12.67 -8.20
CA GLU A 229 -6.04 12.64 -7.84
C GLU A 229 -5.36 11.33 -8.21
N TYR A 230 -6.12 10.30 -8.59
CA TYR A 230 -5.54 9.03 -9.02
C TYR A 230 -4.89 9.18 -10.40
N GLY A 231 -3.58 9.01 -10.43
CA GLY A 231 -2.76 9.04 -11.66
C GLY A 231 -2.65 7.69 -12.37
N ASP A 232 -1.86 7.67 -13.43
CA ASP A 232 -1.57 6.45 -14.17
C ASP A 232 -0.86 5.43 -13.28
N GLY A 233 -1.35 4.18 -13.30
CA GLY A 233 -0.83 3.09 -12.48
C GLY A 233 -1.39 3.01 -11.06
N GLU A 234 -2.17 3.99 -10.58
CA GLU A 234 -2.82 3.95 -9.28
C GLU A 234 -4.22 3.33 -9.34
N TRP A 235 -4.78 3.19 -10.53
CA TRP A 235 -6.05 2.52 -10.78
C TRP A 235 -6.01 1.70 -12.08
N CYS A 236 -6.95 0.77 -12.20
CA CYS A 236 -7.17 -0.01 -13.41
C CYS A 236 -8.66 -0.32 -13.56
N TYR A 237 -9.14 -0.39 -14.79
CA TYR A 237 -10.48 -0.94 -15.03
C TYR A 237 -10.45 -2.45 -14.79
N PRO A 238 -11.35 -3.04 -13.99
CA PRO A 238 -11.17 -4.39 -13.43
C PRO A 238 -11.19 -5.52 -14.44
N LEU A 239 -11.72 -5.29 -15.66
CA LEU A 239 -11.78 -6.28 -16.72
C LEU A 239 -11.65 -5.61 -18.08
N LYS A 240 -10.52 -5.86 -18.76
CA LYS A 240 -10.22 -5.28 -20.06
C LYS A 240 -11.28 -5.64 -21.09
N ASP A 241 -11.63 -4.69 -21.97
CA ASP A 241 -12.56 -4.85 -23.10
C ASP A 241 -13.97 -5.37 -22.73
N ALA A 242 -14.33 -5.31 -21.45
CA ALA A 242 -15.59 -5.82 -20.96
C ALA A 242 -16.79 -4.93 -21.32
N LYS A 243 -17.93 -5.57 -21.53
CA LYS A 243 -19.22 -4.89 -21.74
C LYS A 243 -20.11 -5.06 -20.53
N VAL A 244 -20.79 -4.00 -20.11
CA VAL A 244 -21.82 -4.09 -19.07
C VAL A 244 -23.03 -4.84 -19.63
N ILE A 245 -23.37 -5.98 -19.00
CA ILE A 245 -24.55 -6.80 -19.36
C ILE A 245 -25.65 -6.68 -18.33
N SER A 246 -25.35 -6.24 -17.10
CA SER A 246 -26.34 -5.99 -16.05
C SER A 246 -25.86 -4.81 -15.20
N PRO A 247 -26.59 -3.68 -15.17
CA PRO A 247 -26.24 -2.53 -14.34
C PRO A 247 -26.59 -2.76 -12.88
N TYR A 248 -26.04 -1.90 -12.01
CA TYR A 248 -26.37 -1.83 -10.59
C TYR A 248 -27.86 -1.53 -10.36
N GLY A 249 -28.47 -2.13 -9.33
CA GLY A 249 -29.81 -1.82 -8.87
C GLY A 249 -30.90 -2.57 -9.62
N GLY A 250 -31.91 -1.85 -10.10
CA GLY A 250 -33.09 -2.43 -10.76
C GLY A 250 -33.98 -3.30 -9.88
N LYS A 251 -34.95 -3.99 -10.48
CA LYS A 251 -35.93 -4.82 -9.75
C LYS A 251 -35.29 -5.95 -8.93
N ARG A 252 -34.11 -6.44 -9.36
CA ARG A 252 -33.35 -7.50 -8.67
C ARG A 252 -32.49 -7.02 -7.53
N ARG A 253 -32.45 -5.71 -7.26
CA ARG A 253 -31.55 -5.08 -6.26
C ARG A 253 -30.10 -5.52 -6.46
N HIS A 254 -29.63 -5.49 -7.72
CA HIS A 254 -28.28 -5.92 -8.09
C HIS A 254 -27.23 -5.08 -7.39
N SER A 255 -26.33 -5.71 -6.64
CA SER A 255 -25.38 -5.03 -5.75
C SER A 255 -24.12 -4.52 -6.45
N GLY A 256 -23.95 -4.79 -7.75
CA GLY A 256 -22.79 -4.39 -8.54
C GLY A 256 -23.13 -4.19 -10.00
N VAL A 257 -22.14 -4.31 -10.85
CA VAL A 257 -22.27 -4.40 -12.31
C VAL A 257 -21.75 -5.75 -12.79
N ASP A 258 -22.41 -6.33 -13.78
CA ASP A 258 -21.91 -7.54 -14.43
C ASP A 258 -21.21 -7.14 -15.72
N LEU A 259 -19.92 -7.48 -15.78
CA LEU A 259 -19.00 -7.19 -16.87
C LEU A 259 -18.69 -8.47 -17.63
N LYS A 260 -19.06 -8.52 -18.92
CA LYS A 260 -18.90 -9.71 -19.74
C LYS A 260 -17.69 -9.59 -20.66
N THR A 261 -16.96 -10.68 -20.73
CA THR A 261 -15.87 -10.91 -21.67
C THR A 261 -15.79 -12.42 -21.97
N LYS A 262 -14.61 -12.95 -22.27
CA LYS A 262 -14.40 -14.38 -22.54
C LYS A 262 -14.15 -15.17 -21.24
N PRO A 263 -14.38 -16.49 -21.24
CA PRO A 263 -13.99 -17.35 -20.12
C PRO A 263 -12.50 -17.29 -19.84
N ASN A 264 -12.14 -17.27 -18.55
CA ASN A 264 -10.76 -17.22 -18.05
C ASN A 264 -9.93 -15.99 -18.49
N ASP A 265 -10.58 -14.89 -18.87
CA ASP A 265 -9.88 -13.62 -19.01
C ASP A 265 -9.39 -13.14 -17.64
N ALA A 266 -8.24 -12.46 -17.64
CA ALA A 266 -7.67 -11.94 -16.41
C ALA A 266 -8.53 -10.83 -15.80
N ILE A 267 -8.85 -10.97 -14.52
CA ILE A 267 -9.46 -9.94 -13.70
C ILE A 267 -8.36 -9.23 -12.94
N THR A 268 -8.31 -7.90 -13.06
CA THR A 268 -7.27 -7.07 -12.43
C THR A 268 -7.80 -6.33 -11.21
N ALA A 269 -6.92 -6.09 -10.23
CA ALA A 269 -7.25 -5.25 -9.09
C ALA A 269 -7.48 -3.80 -9.54
N ALA A 270 -8.62 -3.24 -9.17
CA ALA A 270 -9.00 -1.88 -9.56
C ALA A 270 -8.11 -0.80 -8.94
N PHE A 271 -7.65 -1.03 -7.72
CA PHE A 271 -6.74 -0.16 -6.96
C PHE A 271 -5.77 -1.03 -6.15
N ALA A 272 -4.66 -0.44 -5.70
CA ALA A 272 -3.76 -1.10 -4.76
C ALA A 272 -4.45 -1.31 -3.41
N GLY A 273 -4.16 -2.44 -2.74
CA GLY A 273 -4.77 -2.72 -1.44
C GLY A 273 -4.43 -4.09 -0.87
N LYS A 274 -5.06 -4.44 0.24
CA LYS A 274 -4.92 -5.72 0.93
C LYS A 274 -6.12 -6.62 0.64
N VAL A 275 -5.87 -7.83 0.18
CA VAL A 275 -6.91 -8.84 -0.02
C VAL A 275 -7.50 -9.21 1.34
N ARG A 276 -8.77 -8.83 1.56
CA ARG A 276 -9.47 -9.13 2.81
C ARG A 276 -10.15 -10.48 2.79
N PHE A 277 -10.63 -10.89 1.62
CA PHE A 277 -11.39 -12.12 1.43
C PHE A 277 -11.03 -12.74 0.08
N ALA A 278 -10.75 -14.05 0.03
CA ALA A 278 -10.44 -14.76 -1.21
C ALA A 278 -10.79 -16.24 -1.11
N LYS A 279 -12.08 -16.57 -1.16
CA LYS A 279 -12.59 -17.95 -1.11
C LYS A 279 -13.99 -18.08 -1.72
N ARG A 280 -14.55 -19.28 -1.75
CA ARG A 280 -15.93 -19.49 -2.18
C ARG A 280 -16.93 -18.94 -1.14
N TYR A 281 -17.95 -18.21 -1.59
CA TYR A 281 -18.96 -17.62 -0.70
C TYR A 281 -20.33 -17.57 -1.37
N GLY A 282 -21.24 -18.44 -0.93
CA GLY A 282 -22.64 -18.45 -1.32
C GLY A 282 -22.91 -18.25 -2.81
N GLY A 283 -23.83 -17.34 -3.12
CA GLY A 283 -24.19 -16.98 -4.50
C GLY A 283 -23.10 -16.28 -5.30
N TYR A 284 -22.11 -15.69 -4.64
CA TYR A 284 -20.95 -15.05 -5.31
C TYR A 284 -20.00 -16.07 -5.98
N GLY A 285 -20.04 -17.35 -5.58
CA GLY A 285 -19.07 -18.33 -6.07
C GLY A 285 -17.67 -18.03 -5.51
N ASN A 286 -16.64 -18.21 -6.33
CA ASN A 286 -15.28 -17.77 -5.95
C ASN A 286 -15.24 -16.25 -6.01
N VAL A 287 -14.86 -15.63 -4.89
CA VAL A 287 -14.92 -14.18 -4.73
C VAL A 287 -13.68 -13.66 -4.03
N ILE A 288 -13.27 -12.48 -4.43
CA ILE A 288 -12.20 -11.70 -3.81
C ILE A 288 -12.79 -10.37 -3.34
N VAL A 289 -12.40 -9.93 -2.15
CA VAL A 289 -12.63 -8.55 -1.68
C VAL A 289 -11.28 -7.94 -1.34
N ILE A 290 -10.99 -6.79 -1.92
CA ILE A 290 -9.79 -6.00 -1.67
C ILE A 290 -10.18 -4.75 -0.90
N ARG A 291 -9.50 -4.48 0.20
CA ARG A 291 -9.60 -3.23 0.97
C ARG A 291 -8.52 -2.28 0.53
N HIS A 292 -8.90 -1.04 0.27
CA HIS A 292 -8.00 0.04 -0.17
C HIS A 292 -7.77 1.03 0.98
N ALA A 293 -6.64 1.73 0.95
CA ALA A 293 -6.26 2.71 1.97
C ALA A 293 -7.31 3.83 2.15
N SER A 294 -8.01 4.18 1.08
CA SER A 294 -9.11 5.16 1.08
C SER A 294 -10.37 4.74 1.84
N GLY A 295 -10.42 3.50 2.37
CA GLY A 295 -11.63 2.95 2.98
C GLY A 295 -12.64 2.36 1.98
N LEU A 296 -12.38 2.49 0.68
CA LEU A 296 -13.11 1.77 -0.35
C LEU A 296 -12.74 0.28 -0.30
N GLU A 297 -13.68 -0.58 -0.62
CA GLU A 297 -13.43 -1.98 -0.96
C GLU A 297 -13.95 -2.28 -2.36
N THR A 298 -13.27 -3.17 -3.07
CA THR A 298 -13.73 -3.70 -4.36
C THR A 298 -13.93 -5.20 -4.25
N LEU A 299 -15.02 -5.69 -4.86
CA LEU A 299 -15.40 -7.11 -4.85
C LEU A 299 -15.44 -7.64 -6.28
N TYR A 300 -14.88 -8.83 -6.46
CA TYR A 300 -14.73 -9.53 -7.73
C TYR A 300 -15.26 -10.95 -7.57
N SER A 301 -16.37 -11.30 -8.22
CA SER A 301 -16.99 -12.59 -8.05
C SER A 301 -17.34 -13.34 -9.33
N HIS A 302 -17.83 -14.56 -9.15
CA HIS A 302 -18.04 -15.57 -10.18
C HIS A 302 -16.76 -16.10 -10.83
N ASN A 303 -15.60 -15.86 -10.17
CA ASN A 303 -14.30 -16.26 -10.69
C ASN A 303 -14.21 -17.77 -10.93
N SER A 304 -13.60 -18.18 -12.04
CA SER A 304 -13.21 -19.58 -12.23
C SER A 304 -12.09 -19.96 -11.26
N LYS A 305 -11.15 -19.03 -11.04
CA LYS A 305 -10.00 -19.21 -10.14
C LYS A 305 -9.61 -17.89 -9.50
N ASN A 306 -9.39 -17.90 -8.17
CA ASN A 306 -8.71 -16.83 -7.46
C ASN A 306 -7.19 -17.08 -7.54
N LEU A 307 -6.41 -16.06 -7.89
CA LEU A 307 -4.95 -16.13 -8.02
C LEU A 307 -4.24 -15.58 -6.77
N VAL A 308 -4.98 -14.94 -5.88
CA VAL A 308 -4.48 -14.32 -4.63
C VAL A 308 -5.24 -14.86 -3.42
N LYS A 309 -4.64 -14.71 -2.23
CA LYS A 309 -5.18 -15.19 -0.94
C LYS A 309 -5.43 -14.01 0.00
N ALA A 310 -6.30 -14.24 1.00
CA ALA A 310 -6.51 -13.27 2.08
C ALA A 310 -5.19 -12.96 2.81
N GLY A 311 -4.96 -11.68 3.12
CA GLY A 311 -3.73 -11.17 3.70
C GLY A 311 -2.72 -10.68 2.66
N GLU A 312 -2.80 -11.10 1.41
CA GLU A 312 -1.89 -10.64 0.36
C GLU A 312 -2.19 -9.20 -0.06
N TRP A 313 -1.12 -8.50 -0.43
CA TRP A 313 -1.18 -7.19 -1.03
C TRP A 313 -1.22 -7.29 -2.54
N VAL A 314 -1.96 -6.39 -3.18
CA VAL A 314 -2.05 -6.30 -4.64
C VAL A 314 -1.83 -4.87 -5.10
N LYS A 315 -1.27 -4.73 -6.30
CA LYS A 315 -1.16 -3.44 -7.01
C LYS A 315 -2.40 -3.21 -7.86
N ALA A 316 -2.69 -1.94 -8.19
CA ALA A 316 -3.62 -1.64 -9.28
C ALA A 316 -3.14 -2.31 -10.58
N GLY A 317 -4.06 -2.91 -11.33
CA GLY A 317 -3.74 -3.62 -12.57
C GLY A 317 -3.10 -5.00 -12.39
N GLN A 318 -2.83 -5.48 -11.18
CA GLN A 318 -2.35 -6.84 -10.93
C GLN A 318 -3.44 -7.86 -11.21
N ASP A 319 -3.10 -8.96 -11.91
CA ASP A 319 -4.00 -10.11 -12.11
C ASP A 319 -4.30 -10.77 -10.75
N ILE A 320 -5.58 -10.83 -10.40
CA ILE A 320 -6.05 -11.37 -9.11
C ILE A 320 -6.95 -12.59 -9.25
N ALA A 321 -7.60 -12.75 -10.39
CA ALA A 321 -8.50 -13.86 -10.67
C ALA A 321 -8.67 -14.08 -12.17
N LEU A 322 -9.37 -15.15 -12.52
CA LEU A 322 -9.84 -15.43 -13.88
C LEU A 322 -11.36 -15.40 -13.92
N THR A 323 -11.93 -14.85 -14.99
CA THR A 323 -13.39 -14.83 -15.19
C THR A 323 -13.98 -16.25 -15.27
N GLY A 324 -15.18 -16.41 -14.78
CA GLY A 324 -15.84 -17.70 -14.76
C GLY A 324 -17.35 -17.60 -14.56
N ARG A 325 -17.92 -18.74 -14.09
CA ARG A 325 -19.36 -18.92 -13.91
C ARG A 325 -19.67 -19.63 -12.59
N THR A 326 -18.87 -19.38 -11.55
CA THR A 326 -19.12 -20.02 -10.24
C THR A 326 -20.24 -19.32 -9.48
N GLY A 327 -20.83 -19.99 -8.50
CA GLY A 327 -21.95 -19.47 -7.72
C GLY A 327 -23.27 -19.47 -8.48
N ARG A 328 -23.99 -18.34 -8.49
CA ARG A 328 -25.31 -18.21 -9.15
C ARG A 328 -25.22 -17.69 -10.58
N ALA A 329 -24.02 -17.53 -11.14
CA ALA A 329 -23.83 -17.05 -12.49
C ALA A 329 -24.40 -18.03 -13.53
N THR A 330 -25.18 -17.53 -14.48
CA THR A 330 -25.73 -18.31 -15.61
C THR A 330 -24.85 -18.24 -16.85
N THR A 331 -24.02 -17.22 -16.97
CA THR A 331 -23.04 -17.01 -18.05
C THR A 331 -21.72 -16.55 -17.45
N GLU A 332 -20.62 -16.69 -18.19
CA GLU A 332 -19.31 -16.13 -17.80
C GLU A 332 -19.40 -14.62 -17.75
N HIS A 333 -19.04 -14.04 -16.60
CA HIS A 333 -18.93 -12.61 -16.37
C HIS A 333 -18.17 -12.34 -15.08
N LEU A 334 -17.66 -11.15 -14.93
CA LEU A 334 -17.23 -10.60 -13.64
C LEU A 334 -18.41 -9.84 -13.03
N HIS A 335 -18.88 -10.24 -11.85
CA HIS A 335 -19.69 -9.36 -11.01
C HIS A 335 -18.78 -8.49 -10.16
N PHE A 336 -18.82 -7.19 -10.38
CA PHE A 336 -17.94 -6.18 -9.77
C PHE A 336 -18.74 -5.23 -8.89
N GLU A 337 -18.26 -5.03 -7.64
CA GLU A 337 -18.87 -4.09 -6.70
C GLU A 337 -17.81 -3.11 -6.16
N ILE A 338 -18.26 -1.90 -5.83
CA ILE A 338 -17.56 -1.02 -4.90
C ILE A 338 -18.33 -1.02 -3.57
N ARG A 339 -17.58 -1.01 -2.47
CA ARG A 339 -18.13 -1.08 -1.12
C ARG A 339 -17.49 -0.06 -0.20
N ILE A 340 -18.26 0.45 0.76
CA ILE A 340 -17.79 1.27 1.87
C ILE A 340 -18.46 0.74 3.13
N ASN A 341 -17.67 0.40 4.13
CA ASN A 341 -18.14 -0.15 5.40
C ASN A 341 -19.12 -1.32 5.22
N GLY A 342 -18.77 -2.26 4.34
CA GLY A 342 -19.56 -3.45 4.03
C GLY A 342 -20.78 -3.23 3.14
N ARG A 343 -21.17 -1.99 2.83
CA ARG A 343 -22.32 -1.67 1.96
C ARG A 343 -21.88 -1.52 0.52
N ALA A 344 -22.64 -2.11 -0.40
CA ALA A 344 -22.40 -1.99 -1.84
C ALA A 344 -23.03 -0.71 -2.40
N TYR A 345 -22.34 -0.08 -3.34
CA TYR A 345 -22.76 1.12 -4.06
C TYR A 345 -22.58 0.94 -5.56
N ASN A 346 -23.24 1.80 -6.33
CA ASN A 346 -23.18 1.76 -7.79
C ASN A 346 -21.76 2.06 -8.29
N PRO A 347 -21.07 1.12 -8.94
CA PRO A 347 -19.73 1.39 -9.50
C PRO A 347 -19.70 2.54 -10.51
N GLN A 348 -20.82 2.84 -11.17
CA GLN A 348 -20.94 3.96 -12.10
C GLN A 348 -20.72 5.34 -11.43
N LEU A 349 -20.77 5.41 -10.09
CA LEU A 349 -20.44 6.65 -9.38
C LEU A 349 -18.99 7.07 -9.64
N ILE A 350 -18.08 6.10 -9.73
CA ILE A 350 -16.65 6.34 -9.91
C ILE A 350 -16.10 5.90 -11.28
N TYR A 351 -16.81 5.03 -12.01
CA TYR A 351 -16.40 4.56 -13.33
C TYR A 351 -17.30 5.03 -14.46
N ASP A 352 -16.69 5.41 -15.58
CA ASP A 352 -17.31 5.47 -16.89
C ASP A 352 -17.09 4.10 -17.57
N HIS A 353 -18.10 3.25 -17.48
CA HIS A 353 -18.03 1.89 -18.01
C HIS A 353 -17.97 1.85 -19.55
N ALA A 354 -18.47 2.88 -20.25
CA ALA A 354 -18.45 2.92 -21.71
C ALA A 354 -17.03 3.15 -22.24
N ASN A 355 -16.25 3.97 -21.53
CA ASN A 355 -14.88 4.32 -21.92
C ASN A 355 -13.82 3.62 -21.06
N HIS A 356 -14.20 2.73 -20.13
CA HIS A 356 -13.33 2.04 -19.17
C HIS A 356 -12.42 3.00 -18.41
N ARG A 357 -12.97 4.14 -17.95
CA ARG A 357 -12.22 5.21 -17.28
C ARG A 357 -12.69 5.45 -15.87
N LEU A 358 -11.75 5.77 -15.01
CA LEU A 358 -12.05 6.35 -13.70
C LEU A 358 -12.53 7.79 -13.91
N LYS A 359 -13.61 8.18 -13.24
CA LYS A 359 -14.16 9.53 -13.31
C LYS A 359 -13.37 10.47 -12.39
N ARG A 360 -13.23 11.71 -12.81
CA ARG A 360 -12.68 12.77 -11.96
C ARG A 360 -13.75 13.27 -11.00
N VAL A 361 -13.92 12.58 -9.88
CA VAL A 361 -14.96 12.88 -8.88
C VAL A 361 -14.43 12.79 -7.46
N LYS A 362 -15.02 13.59 -6.56
CA LYS A 362 -14.94 13.41 -5.11
C LYS A 362 -16.15 12.64 -4.63
N LEU A 363 -15.94 11.54 -3.94
CA LEU A 363 -16.99 10.72 -3.33
C LEU A 363 -16.93 10.93 -1.82
N VAL A 364 -18.03 11.38 -1.23
CA VAL A 364 -18.17 11.55 0.22
C VAL A 364 -19.17 10.53 0.73
N ALA A 365 -18.75 9.71 1.70
CA ALA A 365 -19.60 8.73 2.37
C ALA A 365 -19.67 9.01 3.87
N ASN A 366 -20.86 8.89 4.48
CA ASN A 366 -21.01 9.05 5.91
C ASN A 366 -21.28 7.70 6.61
N LYS A 367 -21.10 7.66 7.92
CA LYS A 367 -21.30 6.47 8.76
C LYS A 367 -22.70 5.86 8.64
N ASN A 368 -23.72 6.65 8.26
CA ASN A 368 -25.10 6.17 8.08
C ASN A 368 -25.31 5.53 6.71
N GLY A 369 -24.29 5.55 5.83
CA GLY A 369 -24.34 4.96 4.49
C GLY A 369 -24.93 5.88 3.42
N LYS A 370 -25.09 7.18 3.69
CA LYS A 370 -25.39 8.17 2.65
C LYS A 370 -24.11 8.49 1.89
N ILE A 371 -24.22 8.58 0.56
CA ILE A 371 -23.11 8.91 -0.33
C ILE A 371 -23.48 10.10 -1.20
N SER A 372 -22.53 10.96 -1.48
CA SER A 372 -22.60 12.01 -2.49
C SER A 372 -21.38 11.99 -3.37
N VAL A 373 -21.51 12.48 -4.60
CA VAL A 373 -20.43 12.53 -5.58
C VAL A 373 -20.46 13.90 -6.25
N GLU A 374 -19.30 14.55 -6.30
CA GLU A 374 -19.07 15.83 -6.94
C GLU A 374 -18.06 15.66 -8.07
N THR A 375 -18.33 16.29 -9.23
CA THR A 375 -17.36 16.31 -10.34
C THR A 375 -16.25 17.31 -10.04
N VAL A 376 -15.01 16.87 -10.19
CA VAL A 376 -13.82 17.72 -10.09
C VAL A 376 -13.46 18.20 -11.49
N LYS A 377 -13.36 19.52 -11.66
CA LYS A 377 -13.00 20.15 -12.94
C LYS A 377 -11.53 19.93 -13.31
#